data_01bc1227edca680fd25a583840e92d09
#
_entry.id   01bc1227edca680fd25a583840e92d09
#
_cell.length_a   1.000
_cell.length_b   1.000
_cell.length_c   1.000
_cell.angle_alpha   90.00
_cell.angle_beta   90.00
_cell.angle_gamma   90.00
#
_symmetry.space_group_name_H-M   'P 1'
#
loop_
_entity.id
_entity.type
_entity.pdbx_description
1 polymer ?
#
loop_
_entity_poly.entity_id
_entity_poly.type
_entity_poly.pdbx_seq_one_letter_code
_entity_poly.pdbx_strand_id
1 'polypeptide(L)' 'PEKVVANERAKQADAEAKIAALREQLAALN' A
#
# COMPACT_ATOMS: atom_id res chain seq x y z
N PRO A 1 11.49 17.71 7.80
CA PRO A 1 10.41 17.89 8.76
C PRO A 1 9.55 16.65 8.90
N GLU A 2 9.00 16.46 10.07
CA GLU A 2 8.24 15.27 10.40
C GLU A 2 7.02 15.09 9.50
N LYS A 3 6.36 16.18 9.16
CA LYS A 3 5.17 16.10 8.35
C LYS A 3 5.44 15.55 6.96
N VAL A 4 6.56 15.94 6.39
CA VAL A 4 6.92 15.46 5.06
C VAL A 4 7.20 13.97 5.09
N VAL A 5 7.92 13.51 6.11
CA VAL A 5 8.20 12.10 6.26
C VAL A 5 6.92 11.31 6.49
N ALA A 6 6.04 11.82 7.34
CA ALA A 6 4.77 11.16 7.62
C ALA A 6 3.91 11.05 6.37
N ASN A 7 3.88 12.10 5.56
CA ASN A 7 3.11 12.08 4.32
C ASN A 7 3.63 11.03 3.35
N GLU A 8 4.96 10.94 3.24
CA GLU A 8 5.55 9.96 2.34
C GLU A 8 5.29 8.55 2.82
N ARG A 9 5.35 8.33 4.13
CA ARG A 9 5.05 7.02 4.68
C ARG A 9 3.60 6.62 4.44
N ALA A 10 2.68 7.59 4.57
CA ALA A 10 1.27 7.33 4.33
C ALA A 10 1.03 6.93 2.88
N LYS A 11 1.70 7.60 1.94
CA LYS A 11 1.58 7.26 0.53
C LYS A 11 2.11 5.86 0.25
N GLN A 12 3.23 5.52 0.86
CA GLN A 12 3.82 4.20 0.68
C GLN A 12 2.90 3.11 1.23
N ALA A 13 2.35 3.34 2.42
CA ALA A 13 1.45 2.38 3.04
C ALA A 13 0.20 2.16 2.19
N ASP A 14 -0.32 3.25 1.62
CA ASP A 14 -1.48 3.17 0.72
C ASP A 14 -1.18 2.32 -0.50
N ALA A 15 -0.03 2.57 -1.11
CA ALA A 15 0.36 1.82 -2.29
C ALA A 15 0.56 0.34 -1.97
N GLU A 16 1.18 0.06 -0.84
CA GLU A 16 1.41 -1.32 -0.42
C GLU A 16 0.11 -2.05 -0.13
N ALA A 17 -0.85 -1.35 0.46
CA ALA A 17 -2.15 -1.95 0.74
C ALA A 17 -2.88 -2.32 -0.56
N LYS A 18 -2.76 -1.49 -1.57
CA LYS A 18 -3.38 -1.77 -2.87
C LYS A 18 -2.72 -2.96 -3.53
N ILE A 19 -1.41 -3.04 -3.46
CA ILE A 19 -0.70 -4.18 -4.03
C ILE A 19 -1.09 -5.45 -3.31
N ALA A 20 -1.18 -5.42 -1.99
CA ALA A 20 -1.57 -6.60 -1.23
C ALA A 20 -2.97 -7.06 -1.58
N ALA A 21 -3.91 -6.12 -1.73
CA ALA A 21 -5.27 -6.45 -2.10
C ALA A 21 -5.32 -7.09 -3.49
N LEU A 22 -4.53 -6.57 -4.41
CA LEU A 22 -4.47 -7.11 -5.76
C LEU A 22 -3.93 -8.53 -5.77
N ARG A 23 -2.91 -8.77 -4.97
CA ARG A 23 -2.32 -10.11 -4.85
C ARG A 23 -3.31 -11.11 -4.28
N GLU A 24 -4.10 -10.66 -3.30
CA GLU A 24 -5.12 -11.53 -2.72
C GLU A 24 -6.17 -11.91 -3.75
N GLN A 25 -6.57 -10.95 -4.57
CA GLN A 25 -7.55 -11.22 -5.61
C GLN A 25 -7.01 -12.22 -6.63
N LEU A 26 -5.76 -12.08 -7.01
CA LEU A 26 -5.15 -13.02 -7.94
C LEU A 26 -5.08 -14.41 -7.33
N ALA A 27 -4.74 -14.52 -6.07
CA ALA A 27 -4.67 -15.80 -5.40
C ALA A 27 -6.05 -16.44 -5.30
N ALA A 28 -7.09 -15.64 -5.11
CA ALA A 28 -8.45 -16.14 -5.03
C ALA A 28 -8.94 -16.70 -6.37
N LEU A 29 -8.43 -16.14 -7.47
CA LEU A 29 -8.81 -16.61 -8.79
C LEU A 29 -8.10 -17.90 -9.18
N ASN A 30 -6.99 -18.16 -8.55
CA ASN A 30 -6.25 -19.37 -8.80
C ASN A 30 -6.84 -20.53 -8.02
#